data_d58f76adaf3f1b383d1e3075b1b581f2
#
_entry.id   d58f76adaf3f1b383d1e3075b1b581f2
#
_cell.length_a   1.000
_cell.length_b   1.000
_cell.length_c   1.000
_cell.angle_alpha   90.00
_cell.angle_beta   90.00
_cell.angle_gamma   90.00
#
_symmetry.space_group_name_H-M   'P 1'
#
loop_
_entity.id
_entity.type
_entity.pdbx_description
1 polymer ?
#
loop_
_entity_poly.entity_id
_entity_poly.type
_entity_poly.pdbx_seq_one_letter_code
_entity_poly.pdbx_strand_id
1 'polypeptide(L)'
;FPTRRSSDLANVLDELPKLAQAGEKYDVVILDPPAFTKSREATKNAIKGYREINMKGLKLVKDGGYLATCSCSHFMTQELLAKTVKEAAKATHKRLRQVEFRTQAPDHPILWAADESYYLKFFIFQVVDEK
;
A
#
# COMPACT_ATOMS: atom_id res chain seq x y z
N PHE A 1 9.61 -7.93 11.79
CA PHE A 1 9.25 -6.51 11.73
C PHE A 1 9.25 -5.94 13.14
N PRO A 2 10.00 -4.88 13.39
CA PRO A 2 9.98 -4.28 14.72
C PRO A 2 8.55 -3.85 15.05
N THR A 3 8.09 -4.22 16.22
CA THR A 3 6.75 -3.88 16.65
C THR A 3 6.61 -2.37 16.80
N ARG A 4 5.73 -1.77 16.03
CA ARG A 4 5.38 -0.37 16.17
C ARG A 4 4.11 -0.25 16.97
N ARG A 5 4.09 0.67 17.90
CA ARG A 5 2.89 0.97 18.66
C ARG A 5 1.92 1.76 17.79
N SER A 6 0.63 1.62 18.04
CA SER A 6 -0.40 2.33 17.27
C SER A 6 -0.22 3.85 17.30
N SER A 7 0.36 4.40 18.36
CA SER A 7 0.65 5.84 18.46
C SER A 7 1.66 6.31 17.42
N ASP A 8 2.47 5.41 16.86
CA ASP A 8 3.47 5.74 15.86
C ASP A 8 2.85 5.90 14.47
N LEU A 9 1.63 5.42 14.26
CA LEU A 9 0.98 5.45 12.94
C LEU A 9 0.72 6.87 12.43
N ALA A 10 0.52 7.82 13.33
CA ALA A 10 0.26 9.21 12.96
C ALA A 10 1.44 9.83 12.21
N ASN A 11 2.64 9.30 12.38
CA ASN A 11 3.87 9.83 11.81
C ASN A 11 4.49 8.92 10.75
N VAL A 12 3.69 8.03 10.14
CA VAL A 12 4.18 7.06 9.16
C VAL A 12 4.95 7.73 8.02
N LEU A 13 4.41 8.82 7.45
CA LEU A 13 5.06 9.51 6.33
C LEU A 13 6.39 10.15 6.73
N ASP A 14 6.58 10.48 7.99
CA ASP A 14 7.84 11.03 8.50
C ASP A 14 8.82 9.92 8.92
N GLU A 15 8.28 8.85 9.51
CA GLU A 15 9.08 7.72 10.01
C GLU A 15 9.71 6.88 8.89
N LEU A 16 8.96 6.60 7.83
CA LEU A 16 9.46 5.76 6.74
C LEU A 16 10.75 6.28 6.11
N PRO A 17 10.87 7.59 5.80
CA PRO A 17 12.14 8.10 5.28
C PRO A 17 13.29 7.99 6.27
N LYS A 18 13.03 8.17 7.57
CA LYS A 18 14.06 8.03 8.59
C LYS A 18 14.59 6.61 8.66
N LEU A 19 13.72 5.61 8.59
CA LEU A 19 14.10 4.20 8.57
C LEU A 19 14.93 3.89 7.32
N ALA A 20 14.53 4.42 6.17
CA ALA A 20 15.27 4.21 4.93
C ALA A 20 16.66 4.83 4.99
N GLN A 21 16.80 6.02 5.55
CA GLN A 21 18.09 6.70 5.72
C GLN A 21 19.00 5.95 6.69
N ALA A 22 18.42 5.29 7.68
CA ALA A 22 19.18 4.47 8.62
C ALA A 22 19.64 3.13 8.03
N GLY A 23 19.26 2.84 6.76
CA GLY A 23 19.63 1.59 6.10
C GLY A 23 18.80 0.41 6.53
N GLU A 24 17.67 0.64 7.20
CA GLU A 24 16.80 -0.42 7.65
C GLU A 24 16.15 -1.15 6.47
N LYS A 25 16.18 -2.48 6.51
CA LYS A 25 15.54 -3.34 5.53
C LYS A 25 14.76 -4.43 6.24
N TYR A 26 13.59 -4.75 5.71
CA TYR A 26 12.69 -5.71 6.32
C TYR A 26 12.29 -6.79 5.31
N ASP A 27 12.06 -8.00 5.82
CA ASP A 27 11.58 -9.11 4.99
C ASP A 27 10.15 -8.89 4.54
N VAL A 28 9.34 -8.25 5.37
CA VAL A 28 7.92 -7.97 5.09
C VAL A 28 7.61 -6.56 5.55
N VAL A 29 6.98 -5.79 4.67
CA VAL A 29 6.45 -4.46 5.01
C VAL A 29 4.96 -4.48 4.73
N ILE A 30 4.17 -4.09 5.70
CA ILE A 30 2.71 -4.02 5.58
C ILE A 30 2.28 -2.56 5.65
N LEU A 31 1.59 -2.10 4.61
CA LEU A 31 1.06 -0.75 4.52
C LEU A 31 -0.46 -0.81 4.58
N ASP A 32 -1.01 -0.32 5.66
CA ASP A 32 -2.45 -0.24 5.89
C ASP A 32 -2.80 1.20 6.22
N PRO A 33 -2.72 2.11 5.22
CA PRO A 33 -2.96 3.52 5.48
C PRO A 33 -4.44 3.79 5.72
N PRO A 34 -4.76 4.89 6.41
CA PRO A 34 -6.14 5.33 6.53
C PRO A 34 -6.70 5.70 5.15
N ALA A 35 -8.02 5.79 5.03
CA ALA A 35 -8.64 6.24 3.80
C ALA A 35 -8.22 7.69 3.53
N PHE A 36 -7.41 7.89 2.49
CA PHE A 36 -6.98 9.24 2.10
C PHE A 36 -8.10 9.98 1.37
N THR A 37 -9.08 9.25 0.84
CA THR A 37 -10.14 9.81 0.01
C THR A 37 -11.49 9.60 0.66
N LYS A 38 -12.20 10.70 0.95
CA LYS A 38 -13.57 10.69 1.44
C LYS A 38 -14.55 11.18 0.39
N SER A 39 -14.06 11.68 -0.74
CA SER A 39 -14.87 12.16 -1.84
C SER A 39 -14.11 11.97 -3.16
N ARG A 40 -14.84 12.03 -4.27
CA ARG A 40 -14.23 11.95 -5.59
C ARG A 40 -13.34 13.15 -5.89
N GLU A 41 -13.67 14.30 -5.34
CA GLU A 41 -12.88 15.53 -5.55
C GLU A 41 -11.48 15.42 -4.96
N ALA A 42 -11.32 14.66 -3.87
CA ALA A 42 -10.04 14.46 -3.21
C ALA A 42 -9.23 13.33 -3.83
N THR A 43 -9.72 12.65 -4.89
CA THR A 43 -9.11 11.45 -5.44
C THR A 43 -7.68 11.69 -5.93
N LYS A 44 -7.41 12.80 -6.60
CA LYS A 44 -6.06 13.09 -7.11
C LYS A 44 -5.03 13.19 -6.00
N ASN A 45 -5.40 13.86 -4.90
CA ASN A 45 -4.53 14.00 -3.74
C ASN A 45 -4.33 12.66 -3.03
N ALA A 46 -5.38 11.85 -3.00
CA ALA A 46 -5.30 10.52 -2.42
C ALA A 46 -4.37 9.61 -3.21
N ILE A 47 -4.46 9.62 -4.55
CA ILE A 47 -3.58 8.84 -5.41
C ILE A 47 -2.12 9.19 -5.13
N LYS A 48 -1.82 10.48 -5.03
CA LYS A 48 -0.48 10.96 -4.71
C LYS A 48 -0.02 10.46 -3.35
N GLY A 49 -0.89 10.48 -2.34
CA GLY A 49 -0.59 9.97 -1.01
C GLY A 49 -0.32 8.46 -1.01
N TYR A 50 -1.15 7.68 -1.69
CA TYR A 50 -0.93 6.24 -1.82
C TYR A 50 0.36 5.92 -2.55
N ARG A 51 0.67 6.65 -3.61
CA ARG A 51 1.92 6.47 -4.35
C ARG A 51 3.12 6.74 -3.46
N GLU A 52 3.07 7.84 -2.71
CA GLU A 52 4.16 8.24 -1.84
C GLU A 52 4.42 7.23 -0.72
N ILE A 53 3.36 6.76 -0.04
CA ILE A 53 3.53 5.78 1.03
C ILE A 53 4.04 4.45 0.50
N ASN A 54 3.59 4.03 -0.69
CA ASN A 54 4.09 2.81 -1.31
C ASN A 54 5.56 2.95 -1.76
N MET A 55 5.95 4.10 -2.28
CA MET A 55 7.36 4.35 -2.62
C MET A 55 8.25 4.22 -1.39
N LYS A 56 7.84 4.84 -0.29
CA LYS A 56 8.60 4.80 0.96
C LYS A 56 8.65 3.39 1.53
N GLY A 57 7.53 2.67 1.48
CA GLY A 57 7.47 1.28 1.92
C GLY A 57 8.36 0.36 1.08
N LEU A 58 8.36 0.53 -0.23
CA LEU A 58 9.18 -0.27 -1.14
C LEU A 58 10.68 -0.13 -0.87
N LYS A 59 11.12 1.05 -0.43
CA LYS A 59 12.52 1.28 -0.09
C LYS A 59 12.96 0.50 1.16
N LEU A 60 12.00 0.07 1.97
CA LEU A 60 12.27 -0.68 3.20
C LEU A 60 12.22 -2.18 2.99
N VAL A 61 11.73 -2.65 1.85
CA VAL A 61 11.65 -4.08 1.57
C VAL A 61 13.00 -4.58 1.09
N LYS A 62 13.47 -5.63 1.71
CA LYS A 62 14.68 -6.35 1.32
C LYS A 62 14.48 -7.00 -0.05
N ASP A 63 15.55 -7.10 -0.85
CA ASP A 63 15.48 -7.81 -2.14
C ASP A 63 14.96 -9.24 -1.91
N GLY A 64 13.90 -9.60 -2.59
CA GLY A 64 13.22 -10.88 -2.40
C GLY A 64 12.19 -10.90 -1.29
N GLY A 65 12.04 -9.78 -0.56
CA GLY A 65 11.03 -9.65 0.49
C GLY A 65 9.63 -9.39 -0.05
N TYR A 66 8.71 -9.05 0.84
CA TYR A 66 7.30 -8.92 0.49
C TYR A 66 6.74 -7.57 0.93
N LEU A 67 5.88 -7.01 0.08
CA LEU A 67 5.09 -5.83 0.40
C LEU A 67 3.62 -6.22 0.41
N ALA A 68 2.95 -5.99 1.53
CA ALA A 68 1.50 -6.09 1.61
C ALA A 68 0.95 -4.68 1.67
N THR A 69 0.12 -4.31 0.71
CA THR A 69 -0.44 -2.96 0.64
C THR A 69 -1.93 -3.03 0.36
N CYS A 70 -2.68 -2.14 0.96
CA CYS A 70 -4.13 -2.17 0.86
C CYS A 70 -4.76 -0.78 0.84
N SER A 71 -6.03 -0.76 0.47
CA SER A 71 -6.87 0.42 0.57
C SER A 71 -8.28 0.00 0.99
N CYS A 72 -8.85 0.74 1.93
CA CYS A 72 -10.24 0.59 2.33
C CYS A 72 -11.13 1.67 1.72
N SER A 73 -10.60 2.50 0.83
CA SER A 73 -11.35 3.58 0.23
C SER A 73 -12.22 3.06 -0.92
N HIS A 74 -13.51 3.40 -0.88
CA HIS A 74 -14.43 3.10 -1.97
C HIS A 74 -13.98 3.70 -3.30
N PHE A 75 -13.36 4.88 -3.27
CA PHE A 75 -12.95 5.59 -4.48
C PHE A 75 -11.62 5.08 -5.07
N MET A 76 -10.88 4.30 -4.33
CA MET A 76 -9.63 3.69 -4.79
C MET A 76 -9.95 2.29 -5.34
N THR A 77 -10.19 2.21 -6.65
CA THR A 77 -10.49 0.92 -7.28
C THR A 77 -9.26 0.00 -7.29
N GLN A 78 -9.50 -1.28 -7.57
CA GLN A 78 -8.41 -2.25 -7.71
C GLN A 78 -7.42 -1.81 -8.79
N GLU A 79 -7.92 -1.40 -9.95
CA GLU A 79 -7.07 -0.96 -11.07
C GLU A 79 -6.28 0.28 -10.71
N LEU A 80 -6.91 1.21 -10.02
CA LEU A 80 -6.26 2.46 -9.62
C LEU A 80 -5.17 2.21 -8.58
N LEU A 81 -5.44 1.35 -7.60
CA LEU A 81 -4.44 0.98 -6.61
C LEU A 81 -3.28 0.24 -7.27
N ALA A 82 -3.58 -0.73 -8.15
CA ALA A 82 -2.55 -1.47 -8.88
C ALA A 82 -1.66 -0.55 -9.70
N LYS A 83 -2.25 0.41 -10.42
CA LYS A 83 -1.52 1.40 -11.20
C LYS A 83 -0.63 2.26 -10.31
N THR A 84 -1.15 2.70 -9.18
CA THR A 84 -0.43 3.54 -8.24
C THR A 84 0.78 2.82 -7.67
N VAL A 85 0.62 1.56 -7.27
CA VAL A 85 1.71 0.74 -6.74
C VAL A 85 2.75 0.45 -7.83
N LYS A 86 2.30 0.20 -9.05
CA LYS A 86 3.19 -0.03 -10.19
C LYS A 86 4.05 1.21 -10.46
N GLU A 87 3.47 2.40 -10.42
CA GLU A 87 4.21 3.65 -10.57
C GLU A 87 5.23 3.83 -9.45
N ALA A 88 4.85 3.50 -8.23
CA ALA A 88 5.75 3.56 -7.08
C ALA A 88 6.94 2.62 -7.24
N ALA A 89 6.68 1.40 -7.72
CA ALA A 89 7.74 0.42 -7.95
C ALA A 89 8.70 0.90 -9.04
N LYS A 90 8.17 1.44 -10.11
CA LYS A 90 8.99 1.98 -11.21
C LYS A 90 9.87 3.12 -10.72
N ALA A 91 9.33 4.03 -9.92
CA ALA A 91 10.07 5.17 -9.38
C ALA A 91 11.16 4.76 -8.40
N THR A 92 11.02 3.62 -7.73
CA THR A 92 11.99 3.11 -6.77
C THR A 92 12.89 2.01 -7.34
N HIS A 93 12.79 1.74 -8.65
CA HIS A 93 13.58 0.71 -9.34
C HIS A 93 13.37 -0.68 -8.75
N LYS A 94 12.11 -1.00 -8.45
CA LYS A 94 11.72 -2.31 -7.93
C LYS A 94 10.84 -3.01 -8.95
N ARG A 95 10.91 -4.34 -8.96
CA ARG A 95 9.99 -5.19 -9.71
C ARG A 95 9.07 -5.90 -8.74
N LEU A 96 7.81 -5.98 -9.10
CA LEU A 96 6.80 -6.59 -8.27
C LEU A 96 6.24 -7.84 -8.94
N ARG A 97 6.17 -8.92 -8.14
CA ARG A 97 5.47 -10.13 -8.53
C ARG A 97 4.23 -10.23 -7.65
N GLN A 98 3.06 -10.18 -8.26
CA GLN A 98 1.83 -10.32 -7.49
C GLN A 98 1.71 -11.76 -6.97
N VAL A 99 1.65 -11.91 -5.66
CA VAL A 99 1.49 -13.20 -5.01
C VAL A 99 0.02 -13.45 -4.73
N GLU A 100 -0.69 -12.43 -4.29
CA GLU A 100 -2.08 -12.57 -3.91
C GLU A 100 -2.83 -11.25 -3.99
N PHE A 101 -4.13 -11.35 -4.26
CA PHE A 101 -5.08 -10.26 -4.15
C PHE A 101 -6.29 -10.73 -3.36
N ARG A 102 -6.68 -9.98 -2.35
CA ARG A 102 -7.83 -10.29 -1.49
C ARG A 102 -8.75 -9.09 -1.37
N THR A 103 -10.02 -9.39 -1.13
CA THR A 103 -11.04 -8.41 -0.79
C THR A 103 -11.44 -8.60 0.67
N GLN A 104 -12.51 -7.92 1.10
CA GLN A 104 -12.98 -8.05 2.48
C GLN A 104 -13.38 -9.50 2.83
N ALA A 105 -13.37 -9.79 4.12
CA ALA A 105 -13.72 -11.10 4.65
C ALA A 105 -15.18 -11.45 4.31
N PRO A 106 -15.55 -12.75 4.28
CA PRO A 106 -16.92 -13.18 3.94
C PRO A 106 -18.02 -12.59 4.82
N ASP A 107 -17.70 -12.20 6.06
CA ASP A 107 -18.66 -11.54 6.95
C ASP A 107 -18.94 -10.07 6.54
N HIS A 108 -18.19 -9.56 5.57
CA HIS A 108 -18.42 -8.25 4.94
C HIS A 108 -18.64 -8.46 3.44
N PRO A 109 -19.82 -8.96 3.03
CA PRO A 109 -20.03 -9.38 1.66
C PRO A 109 -20.04 -8.21 0.67
N ILE A 110 -19.64 -8.51 -0.57
CA ILE A 110 -19.74 -7.57 -1.68
C ILE A 110 -21.11 -7.75 -2.32
N LEU A 111 -21.90 -6.68 -2.33
CA LEU A 111 -23.21 -6.67 -2.96
C LEU A 111 -23.06 -6.09 -4.37
N TRP A 112 -23.42 -6.87 -5.39
CA TRP A 112 -23.23 -6.45 -6.79
C TRP A 112 -24.06 -5.23 -7.18
N ALA A 113 -25.18 -5.00 -6.49
CA ALA A 113 -26.03 -3.83 -6.73
C ALA A 113 -25.59 -2.59 -5.94
N ALA A 114 -24.58 -2.71 -5.09
CA ALA A 114 -24.11 -1.62 -4.23
C ALA A 114 -22.58 -1.54 -4.28
N ASP A 115 -22.06 -0.65 -5.14
CA ASP A 115 -20.61 -0.50 -5.34
C ASP A 115 -19.88 -0.17 -4.05
N GLU A 116 -20.50 0.57 -3.14
CA GLU A 116 -19.91 0.94 -1.87
C GLU A 116 -19.64 -0.25 -0.95
N SER A 117 -20.24 -1.41 -1.22
CA SER A 117 -19.96 -2.63 -0.44
C SER A 117 -18.59 -3.23 -0.77
N TYR A 118 -18.02 -2.89 -1.92
CA TYR A 118 -16.68 -3.33 -2.31
C TYR A 118 -15.69 -2.25 -1.92
N TYR A 119 -15.08 -2.40 -0.74
CA TYR A 119 -14.18 -1.36 -0.21
C TYR A 119 -12.75 -1.82 0.00
N LEU A 120 -12.51 -3.07 0.39
CA LEU A 120 -11.16 -3.54 0.69
C LEU A 120 -10.46 -4.11 -0.54
N LYS A 121 -9.30 -3.55 -0.84
CA LYS A 121 -8.36 -4.06 -1.84
C LYS A 121 -7.05 -4.33 -1.13
N PHE A 122 -6.58 -5.57 -1.17
CA PHE A 122 -5.39 -6.01 -0.48
C PHE A 122 -4.50 -6.81 -1.43
N PHE A 123 -3.31 -6.31 -1.65
CA PHE A 123 -2.31 -6.96 -2.51
C PHE A 123 -1.11 -7.41 -1.70
N ILE A 124 -0.58 -8.57 -2.07
CA ILE A 124 0.72 -9.03 -1.59
C ILE A 124 1.63 -9.17 -2.80
N PHE A 125 2.76 -8.50 -2.76
CA PHE A 125 3.77 -8.54 -3.82
C PHE A 125 5.09 -9.06 -3.27
N GLN A 126 5.78 -9.88 -4.05
CA GLN A 126 7.19 -10.14 -3.83
C GLN A 126 7.96 -9.00 -4.51
N VAL A 127 8.92 -8.42 -3.81
CA VAL A 127 9.67 -7.27 -4.27
C VAL A 127 11.09 -7.70 -4.61
N VAL A 128 11.52 -7.38 -5.82
CA VAL A 128 12.86 -7.71 -6.30
C VAL A 128 13.51 -6.43 -6.80
N ASP A 129 14.77 -6.22 -6.44
CA ASP A 129 15.50 -5.06 -6.93
C ASP A 129 15.74 -5.19 -8.43
N GLU A 130 15.54 -4.09 -9.15
CA GLU A 130 15.83 -4.02 -10.56
C GLU A 130 17.34 -3.89 -10.74
N LYS A 131 17.87 -4.77 -11.57
CA LYS A 131 19.31 -4.78 -11.87
C LYS A 131 19.63 -4.02 -13.13
#